data_3b90d74a01b6dc5e577a3243fb1fe341
#
_entry.id   3b90d74a01b6dc5e577a3243fb1fe341
#
_cell.length_a   1.000
_cell.length_b   1.000
_cell.length_c   1.000
_cell.angle_alpha   90.00
_cell.angle_beta   90.00
_cell.angle_gamma   90.00
#
_symmetry.space_group_name_H-M   'P 1'
#
loop_
_entity.id
_entity.type
_entity.pdbx_description
1 polymer ?
#
loop_
_entity_poly.entity_id
_entity_poly.type
_entity_poly.pdbx_seq_one_letter_code
_entity_poly.pdbx_strand_id
1 'polypeptide(L)'
;TLFRSAELFNRAAKGVRLTLAGEQFLVDCQAVLAMLEQACNNVRAVESGQKGVLKLGATMYASYSVVPHVAIQHRDTYSDVELHFQEMVPSDLHAALQDGRLDAAISFSETATPGIHSLVLLREPLIAALPANHPQVQSEHFRLESLSDDPFITVPRQSAPMLYDSILHQCLKAGFSPQIGLEASVQQTVMNFVARGVGVALIPASMENAQLRGVVYRRLENPNMVENMLMWSTKNKNPALPGFVNLCRSIRDKLDAAQSGRIND
;
A
#
# COMPACT_ATOMS: atom_id res chain seq x y z
N THR A 1 -47.21 -11.50 38.60
CA THR A 1 -45.75 -11.32 38.66
C THR A 1 -45.46 -9.83 38.67
N LEU A 2 -44.81 -9.37 39.69
CA LEU A 2 -44.44 -7.96 39.91
C LEU A 2 -42.99 -7.73 39.53
N PHE A 3 -42.70 -6.62 38.84
CA PHE A 3 -41.36 -6.12 38.63
C PHE A 3 -41.28 -4.69 39.22
N ARG A 4 -40.53 -4.51 40.30
CA ARG A 4 -40.41 -3.24 41.03
C ARG A 4 -41.76 -2.55 41.27
N SER A 5 -42.74 -3.31 41.81
CA SER A 5 -44.11 -2.87 42.12
C SER A 5 -45.09 -2.65 40.97
N ALA A 6 -44.71 -2.99 39.71
CA ALA A 6 -45.64 -2.99 38.58
C ALA A 6 -46.08 -4.45 38.21
N GLU A 7 -47.38 -4.65 37.95
CA GLU A 7 -47.86 -5.93 37.41
C GLU A 7 -47.59 -5.97 35.92
N LEU A 8 -46.87 -7.02 35.47
CA LEU A 8 -46.57 -7.25 34.05
C LEU A 8 -47.55 -8.17 33.37
N PHE A 9 -48.30 -8.99 34.14
CA PHE A 9 -49.21 -10.00 33.60
C PHE A 9 -50.59 -9.93 34.29
N ASN A 10 -51.64 -9.97 33.51
CA ASN A 10 -53.02 -10.25 33.96
C ASN A 10 -53.28 -11.74 33.84
N ARG A 11 -53.68 -12.38 34.96
CA ARG A 11 -54.12 -13.79 34.99
C ARG A 11 -55.67 -13.82 34.82
N ALA A 12 -56.13 -14.40 33.72
CA ALA A 12 -57.53 -14.63 33.44
C ALA A 12 -57.82 -16.15 33.42
N ALA A 13 -59.06 -16.54 33.56
CA ALA A 13 -59.51 -17.96 33.56
C ALA A 13 -59.12 -18.69 32.25
N LYS A 14 -58.84 -17.99 31.16
CA LYS A 14 -58.45 -18.50 29.83
C LYS A 14 -56.96 -18.26 29.47
N GLY A 15 -56.07 -18.00 30.45
CA GLY A 15 -54.65 -17.83 30.19
C GLY A 15 -54.06 -16.57 30.81
N VAL A 16 -52.81 -16.22 30.40
CA VAL A 16 -52.05 -15.07 30.85
C VAL A 16 -51.91 -14.06 29.72
N ARG A 17 -52.19 -12.80 29.98
CA ARG A 17 -52.00 -11.67 29.04
C ARG A 17 -51.07 -10.65 29.67
N LEU A 18 -50.35 -9.89 28.85
CA LEU A 18 -49.56 -8.77 29.34
C LEU A 18 -50.49 -7.60 29.77
N THR A 19 -50.05 -6.87 30.76
CA THR A 19 -50.55 -5.52 31.04
C THR A 19 -49.90 -4.50 30.12
N LEU A 20 -50.38 -3.26 30.08
CA LEU A 20 -49.70 -2.20 29.35
C LEU A 20 -48.22 -2.03 29.80
N ALA A 21 -47.96 -2.14 31.12
CA ALA A 21 -46.61 -2.15 31.66
C ALA A 21 -45.83 -3.39 31.21
N GLY A 22 -46.49 -4.54 31.08
CA GLY A 22 -45.90 -5.76 30.58
C GLY A 22 -45.53 -5.70 29.08
N GLU A 23 -46.37 -5.08 28.28
CA GLU A 23 -46.11 -4.84 26.86
C GLU A 23 -44.93 -3.91 26.65
N GLN A 24 -44.90 -2.77 27.39
CA GLN A 24 -43.75 -1.87 27.34
C GLN A 24 -42.47 -2.56 27.82
N PHE A 25 -42.53 -3.29 28.91
CA PHE A 25 -41.35 -4.02 29.42
C PHE A 25 -40.85 -5.10 28.47
N LEU A 26 -41.75 -5.76 27.74
CA LEU A 26 -41.39 -6.71 26.70
C LEU A 26 -40.60 -6.05 25.56
N VAL A 27 -41.04 -4.88 25.08
CA VAL A 27 -40.34 -4.08 24.06
C VAL A 27 -38.93 -3.71 24.56
N ASP A 28 -38.84 -3.20 25.77
CA ASP A 28 -37.55 -2.79 26.36
C ASP A 28 -36.61 -3.99 26.56
N CYS A 29 -37.12 -5.14 27.00
CA CYS A 29 -36.33 -6.38 27.10
C CYS A 29 -35.82 -6.88 25.77
N GLN A 30 -36.66 -6.83 24.74
CA GLN A 30 -36.23 -7.20 23.37
C GLN A 30 -35.14 -6.29 22.85
N ALA A 31 -35.22 -4.97 23.09
CA ALA A 31 -34.20 -4.01 22.73
C ALA A 31 -32.86 -4.28 23.44
N VAL A 32 -32.90 -4.59 24.76
CA VAL A 32 -31.70 -4.95 25.55
C VAL A 32 -31.06 -6.25 25.04
N LEU A 33 -31.86 -7.26 24.73
CA LEU A 33 -31.35 -8.53 24.18
C LEU A 33 -30.71 -8.33 22.82
N ALA A 34 -31.34 -7.56 21.93
CA ALA A 34 -30.77 -7.22 20.62
C ALA A 34 -29.44 -6.45 20.76
N MET A 35 -29.35 -5.52 21.71
CA MET A 35 -28.12 -4.77 21.99
C MET A 35 -27.00 -5.70 22.52
N LEU A 36 -27.34 -6.66 23.39
CA LEU A 36 -26.37 -7.65 23.88
C LEU A 36 -25.85 -8.54 22.75
N GLU A 37 -26.75 -9.03 21.89
CA GLU A 37 -26.37 -9.83 20.70
C GLU A 37 -25.46 -9.03 19.76
N GLN A 38 -25.76 -7.76 19.52
CA GLN A 38 -24.94 -6.85 18.72
C GLN A 38 -23.54 -6.67 19.35
N ALA A 39 -23.45 -6.52 20.67
CA ALA A 39 -22.16 -6.42 21.38
C ALA A 39 -21.33 -7.69 21.22
N CYS A 40 -21.94 -8.87 21.37
CA CYS A 40 -21.27 -10.14 21.14
C CYS A 40 -20.77 -10.30 19.68
N ASN A 41 -21.57 -9.88 18.72
CA ASN A 41 -21.18 -9.91 17.29
C ASN A 41 -20.02 -8.94 17.00
N ASN A 42 -20.02 -7.76 17.60
CA ASN A 42 -18.90 -6.82 17.46
C ASN A 42 -17.58 -7.41 17.99
N VAL A 43 -17.59 -8.07 19.15
CA VAL A 43 -16.40 -8.73 19.70
C VAL A 43 -15.89 -9.81 18.74
N ARG A 44 -16.76 -10.65 18.21
CA ARG A 44 -16.39 -11.69 17.23
C ARG A 44 -15.85 -11.09 15.95
N ALA A 45 -16.44 -10.00 15.46
CA ALA A 45 -15.97 -9.30 14.26
C ALA A 45 -14.56 -8.73 14.44
N VAL A 46 -14.25 -8.17 15.62
CA VAL A 46 -12.88 -7.71 15.96
C VAL A 46 -11.91 -8.88 16.03
N GLU A 47 -12.27 -9.96 16.72
CA GLU A 47 -11.43 -11.16 16.88
C GLU A 47 -11.14 -11.84 15.53
N SER A 48 -12.11 -11.86 14.61
CA SER A 48 -11.96 -12.41 13.26
C SER A 48 -11.30 -11.45 12.27
N GLY A 49 -10.93 -10.23 12.67
CA GLY A 49 -10.32 -9.23 11.81
C GLY A 49 -11.27 -8.59 10.79
N GLN A 50 -12.55 -8.73 10.97
CA GLN A 50 -13.59 -8.11 10.14
C GLN A 50 -13.95 -6.69 10.60
N LYS A 51 -13.46 -6.25 11.76
CA LYS A 51 -13.65 -4.91 12.31
C LYS A 51 -12.40 -4.47 13.05
N GLY A 52 -12.02 -3.19 12.89
CA GLY A 52 -10.86 -2.63 13.59
C GLY A 52 -10.08 -1.64 12.74
N VAL A 53 -8.77 -1.57 12.96
CA VAL A 53 -7.85 -0.67 12.25
C VAL A 53 -6.67 -1.48 11.72
N LEU A 54 -6.26 -1.22 10.48
CA LEU A 54 -5.04 -1.72 9.90
C LEU A 54 -4.15 -0.54 9.49
N LYS A 55 -2.91 -0.51 10.00
CA LYS A 55 -1.93 0.55 9.75
C LYS A 55 -0.99 0.14 8.63
N LEU A 56 -1.13 0.78 7.47
CA LEU A 56 -0.33 0.54 6.27
C LEU A 56 0.64 1.69 6.05
N GLY A 57 1.94 1.39 6.02
CA GLY A 57 2.96 2.29 5.51
C GLY A 57 3.30 2.01 4.06
N ALA A 58 3.64 3.02 3.28
CA ALA A 58 4.16 2.79 1.94
C ALA A 58 5.11 3.88 1.48
N THR A 59 5.98 3.53 0.53
CA THR A 59 6.78 4.52 -0.17
C THR A 59 5.94 5.25 -1.23
N MET A 60 6.38 6.42 -1.64
CA MET A 60 5.77 7.18 -2.73
C MET A 60 5.64 6.35 -4.02
N TYR A 61 6.64 5.52 -4.36
CA TYR A 61 6.57 4.65 -5.55
C TYR A 61 5.37 3.70 -5.50
N ALA A 62 5.16 3.08 -4.34
CA ALA A 62 4.01 2.21 -4.13
C ALA A 62 2.69 2.98 -4.24
N SER A 63 2.66 4.27 -3.84
CA SER A 63 1.49 5.15 -3.95
C SER A 63 1.13 5.47 -5.41
N TYR A 64 2.09 5.44 -6.33
CA TYR A 64 1.85 5.59 -7.77
C TYR A 64 1.61 4.26 -8.50
N SER A 65 1.74 3.13 -7.82
CA SER A 65 1.60 1.79 -8.41
C SER A 65 0.51 0.97 -7.73
N VAL A 66 0.85 0.23 -6.71
CA VAL A 66 0.01 -0.84 -6.14
C VAL A 66 -0.95 -0.34 -5.05
N VAL A 67 -0.59 0.70 -4.29
CA VAL A 67 -1.38 1.19 -3.15
C VAL A 67 -2.80 1.61 -3.52
N PRO A 68 -3.08 2.32 -4.64
CA PRO A 68 -4.43 2.67 -5.03
C PRO A 68 -5.32 1.43 -5.24
N HIS A 69 -4.78 0.37 -5.86
CA HIS A 69 -5.50 -0.90 -6.05
C HIS A 69 -5.81 -1.57 -4.71
N VAL A 70 -4.84 -1.56 -3.79
CA VAL A 70 -5.00 -2.11 -2.43
C VAL A 70 -6.07 -1.33 -1.67
N ALA A 71 -6.03 0.00 -1.69
CA ALA A 71 -6.97 0.85 -0.97
C ALA A 71 -8.42 0.67 -1.47
N ILE A 72 -8.62 0.63 -2.79
CA ILE A 72 -9.95 0.41 -3.40
C ILE A 72 -10.49 -0.96 -3.01
N GLN A 73 -9.72 -2.03 -3.23
CA GLN A 73 -10.19 -3.38 -2.93
C GLN A 73 -10.36 -3.62 -1.41
N HIS A 74 -9.52 -3.01 -0.57
CA HIS A 74 -9.68 -3.08 0.88
C HIS A 74 -11.01 -2.45 1.31
N ARG A 75 -11.31 -1.23 0.86
CA ARG A 75 -12.58 -0.55 1.15
C ARG A 75 -13.79 -1.39 0.76
N ASP A 76 -13.72 -2.02 -0.43
CA ASP A 76 -14.85 -2.78 -0.99
C ASP A 76 -15.01 -4.17 -0.32
N THR A 77 -13.95 -4.71 0.29
CA THR A 77 -13.96 -6.06 0.90
C THR A 77 -14.09 -6.01 2.42
N TYR A 78 -13.48 -5.01 3.07
CA TYR A 78 -13.36 -4.89 4.53
C TYR A 78 -13.86 -3.52 5.01
N SER A 79 -15.12 -3.18 4.73
CA SER A 79 -15.72 -1.87 5.02
C SER A 79 -15.63 -1.45 6.50
N ASP A 80 -15.60 -2.42 7.42
CA ASP A 80 -15.55 -2.18 8.87
C ASP A 80 -14.12 -2.24 9.44
N VAL A 81 -13.09 -2.42 8.58
CA VAL A 81 -11.68 -2.29 8.95
C VAL A 81 -11.14 -0.99 8.39
N GLU A 82 -10.87 -0.02 9.26
CA GLU A 82 -10.32 1.26 8.87
C GLU A 82 -8.86 1.12 8.42
N LEU A 83 -8.52 1.58 7.22
CA LEU A 83 -7.16 1.58 6.70
C LEU A 83 -6.47 2.91 7.03
N HIS A 84 -5.58 2.91 8.02
CA HIS A 84 -4.72 4.05 8.32
C HIS A 84 -3.48 4.01 7.45
N PHE A 85 -3.43 4.90 6.45
CA PHE A 85 -2.32 4.99 5.51
C PHE A 85 -1.32 6.07 5.90
N GLN A 86 -0.02 5.74 5.81
CA GLN A 86 1.08 6.68 6.03
C GLN A 86 2.17 6.52 4.97
N GLU A 87 2.51 7.61 4.29
CA GLU A 87 3.66 7.62 3.38
C GLU A 87 4.95 7.86 4.17
N MET A 88 5.98 7.03 3.88
CA MET A 88 7.26 7.05 4.59
C MET A 88 8.41 6.68 3.63
N VAL A 89 9.64 7.05 4.00
CA VAL A 89 10.84 6.56 3.30
C VAL A 89 11.14 5.10 3.67
N PRO A 90 11.79 4.31 2.79
CA PRO A 90 12.03 2.88 3.03
C PRO A 90 12.71 2.55 4.35
N SER A 91 13.72 3.34 4.77
CA SER A 91 14.43 3.14 6.05
C SER A 91 13.50 3.18 7.27
N ASP A 92 12.52 4.08 7.27
CA ASP A 92 11.61 4.29 8.39
C ASP A 92 10.52 3.22 8.46
N LEU A 93 10.13 2.66 7.30
CA LEU A 93 9.14 1.59 7.22
C LEU A 93 9.58 0.33 7.98
N HIS A 94 10.86 -0.07 7.85
CA HIS A 94 11.41 -1.22 8.57
C HIS A 94 11.35 -1.04 10.09
N ALA A 95 11.80 0.11 10.58
CA ALA A 95 11.72 0.42 12.01
C ALA A 95 10.27 0.41 12.51
N ALA A 96 9.35 1.02 11.75
CA ALA A 96 7.94 1.09 12.10
C ALA A 96 7.25 -0.30 12.15
N LEU A 97 7.65 -1.25 11.28
CA LEU A 97 7.18 -2.64 11.35
C LEU A 97 7.73 -3.39 12.56
N GLN A 98 9.02 -3.21 12.88
CA GLN A 98 9.64 -3.87 14.04
C GLN A 98 9.07 -3.37 15.36
N ASP A 99 8.80 -2.07 15.45
CA ASP A 99 8.23 -1.41 16.63
C ASP A 99 6.72 -1.59 16.77
N GLY A 100 6.05 -2.21 15.78
CA GLY A 100 4.60 -2.39 15.77
C GLY A 100 3.80 -1.10 15.56
N ARG A 101 4.44 -0.03 15.08
CA ARG A 101 3.77 1.22 14.68
C ARG A 101 2.97 1.05 13.39
N LEU A 102 3.40 0.10 12.53
CA LEU A 102 2.70 -0.33 11.33
C LEU A 102 2.37 -1.82 11.42
N ASP A 103 1.24 -2.20 10.84
CA ASP A 103 0.85 -3.61 10.66
C ASP A 103 1.44 -4.20 9.39
N ALA A 104 1.50 -3.42 8.33
CA ALA A 104 2.07 -3.79 7.04
C ALA A 104 2.76 -2.59 6.39
N ALA A 105 3.68 -2.86 5.47
CA ALA A 105 4.35 -1.83 4.66
C ALA A 105 4.50 -2.29 3.21
N ILE A 106 4.48 -1.34 2.25
CA ILE A 106 4.75 -1.60 0.84
C ILE A 106 5.93 -0.74 0.39
N SER A 107 7.02 -1.39 -0.02
CA SER A 107 8.26 -0.74 -0.43
C SER A 107 9.06 -1.62 -1.38
N PHE A 108 10.08 -1.05 -2.02
CA PHE A 108 11.19 -1.81 -2.57
C PHE A 108 12.06 -2.32 -1.42
N SER A 109 12.20 -3.63 -1.28
CA SER A 109 12.95 -4.23 -0.19
C SER A 109 13.66 -5.50 -0.63
N GLU A 110 14.67 -5.91 0.17
CA GLU A 110 15.26 -7.24 0.05
C GLU A 110 14.28 -8.31 0.51
N THR A 111 14.30 -9.45 -0.16
CA THR A 111 13.40 -10.58 0.09
C THR A 111 13.61 -11.25 1.44
N ALA A 112 14.74 -11.04 2.12
CA ALA A 112 15.09 -11.76 3.34
C ALA A 112 15.56 -10.83 4.47
N THR A 113 14.62 -10.23 5.19
CA THR A 113 14.91 -9.53 6.45
C THR A 113 14.45 -10.38 7.63
N PRO A 114 15.34 -10.74 8.59
CA PRO A 114 14.96 -11.52 9.77
C PRO A 114 13.77 -10.91 10.53
N GLY A 115 12.78 -11.72 10.84
CA GLY A 115 11.58 -11.28 11.57
C GLY A 115 10.53 -10.51 10.72
N ILE A 116 10.75 -10.38 9.42
CA ILE A 116 9.80 -9.79 8.47
C ILE A 116 9.39 -10.83 7.43
N HIS A 117 8.09 -11.01 7.27
CA HIS A 117 7.52 -11.70 6.11
C HIS A 117 7.41 -10.73 4.94
N SER A 118 7.57 -11.25 3.73
CA SER A 118 7.42 -10.46 2.52
C SER A 118 6.66 -11.20 1.41
N LEU A 119 5.99 -10.43 0.56
CA LEU A 119 5.25 -10.89 -0.60
C LEU A 119 5.46 -9.90 -1.74
N VAL A 120 6.00 -10.35 -2.87
CA VAL A 120 6.10 -9.51 -4.08
C VAL A 120 4.69 -9.20 -4.57
N LEU A 121 4.36 -7.92 -4.76
CA LEU A 121 3.08 -7.45 -5.27
C LEU A 121 3.15 -7.03 -6.75
N LEU A 122 4.25 -6.41 -7.15
CA LEU A 122 4.43 -5.89 -8.50
C LEU A 122 5.91 -5.89 -8.85
N ARG A 123 6.23 -6.29 -10.07
CA ARG A 123 7.54 -6.10 -10.71
C ARG A 123 7.42 -5.07 -11.79
N GLU A 124 8.29 -4.07 -11.76
CA GLU A 124 8.28 -3.00 -12.74
C GLU A 124 9.69 -2.64 -13.21
N PRO A 125 9.86 -2.22 -14.47
CA PRO A 125 11.16 -1.84 -14.99
C PRO A 125 11.59 -0.46 -14.51
N LEU A 126 12.91 -0.22 -14.46
CA LEU A 126 13.45 1.12 -14.45
C LEU A 126 13.25 1.77 -15.83
N ILE A 127 12.96 3.07 -15.82
CA ILE A 127 12.87 3.93 -16.99
C ILE A 127 13.72 5.19 -16.79
N ALA A 128 14.13 5.83 -17.87
CA ALA A 128 14.82 7.13 -17.80
C ALA A 128 13.80 8.27 -17.77
N ALA A 129 14.02 9.24 -16.89
CA ALA A 129 13.32 10.50 -16.81
C ALA A 129 14.26 11.61 -17.26
N LEU A 130 13.90 12.33 -18.32
CA LEU A 130 14.69 13.36 -18.98
C LEU A 130 13.97 14.71 -18.91
N PRO A 131 14.69 15.84 -18.84
CA PRO A 131 14.08 17.16 -19.10
C PRO A 131 13.42 17.20 -20.48
N ALA A 132 12.30 17.88 -20.63
CA ALA A 132 11.58 17.93 -21.90
C ALA A 132 12.39 18.52 -23.07
N ASN A 133 13.42 19.33 -22.78
CA ASN A 133 14.35 19.92 -23.76
C ASN A 133 15.64 19.12 -23.95
N HIS A 134 15.77 17.95 -23.34
CA HIS A 134 16.97 17.12 -23.45
C HIS A 134 17.15 16.59 -24.87
N PRO A 135 18.39 16.58 -25.47
CA PRO A 135 18.62 16.14 -26.85
C PRO A 135 18.10 14.73 -27.14
N GLN A 136 18.19 13.82 -26.19
CA GLN A 136 17.74 12.42 -26.32
C GLN A 136 16.22 12.22 -26.29
N VAL A 137 15.44 13.28 -26.05
CA VAL A 137 13.96 13.18 -26.08
C VAL A 137 13.44 12.84 -27.47
N GLN A 138 14.08 13.37 -28.52
CA GLN A 138 13.68 13.15 -29.91
C GLN A 138 14.40 11.96 -30.58
N SER A 139 15.28 11.25 -29.87
CA SER A 139 16.01 10.11 -30.44
C SER A 139 15.05 8.95 -30.73
N GLU A 140 15.03 8.43 -31.96
CA GLU A 140 14.26 7.23 -32.33
C GLU A 140 14.77 6.00 -31.60
N HIS A 141 16.09 5.90 -31.40
CA HIS A 141 16.78 4.80 -30.74
C HIS A 141 17.45 5.30 -29.46
N PHE A 142 16.67 5.49 -28.39
CA PHE A 142 17.20 5.88 -27.10
C PHE A 142 18.03 4.76 -26.48
N ARG A 143 19.25 5.07 -26.13
CA ARG A 143 20.16 4.17 -25.39
C ARG A 143 20.64 4.85 -24.12
N LEU A 144 20.72 4.08 -23.02
CA LEU A 144 21.09 4.63 -21.72
C LEU A 144 22.51 5.20 -21.70
N GLU A 145 23.42 4.63 -22.51
CA GLU A 145 24.80 5.09 -22.65
C GLU A 145 24.91 6.53 -23.13
N SER A 146 23.89 7.02 -23.84
CA SER A 146 23.84 8.43 -24.30
C SER A 146 23.68 9.45 -23.17
N LEU A 147 23.43 8.99 -21.94
CA LEU A 147 23.34 9.82 -20.74
C LEU A 147 24.60 9.77 -19.89
N SER A 148 25.71 9.16 -20.35
CA SER A 148 26.95 8.98 -19.58
C SER A 148 27.56 10.28 -19.06
N ASP A 149 27.41 11.37 -19.81
CA ASP A 149 27.95 12.68 -19.48
C ASP A 149 26.96 13.58 -18.70
N ASP A 150 25.72 13.13 -18.53
CA ASP A 150 24.70 13.88 -17.80
C ASP A 150 24.84 13.73 -16.29
N PRO A 151 24.55 14.77 -15.49
CA PRO A 151 24.42 14.65 -14.05
C PRO A 151 23.18 13.85 -13.69
N PHE A 152 23.37 12.77 -12.92
CA PHE A 152 22.25 11.96 -12.41
C PHE A 152 21.72 12.51 -11.10
N ILE A 153 20.39 12.53 -10.98
CA ILE A 153 19.67 12.85 -9.75
C ILE A 153 19.07 11.56 -9.21
N THR A 154 19.33 11.24 -7.95
CA THR A 154 18.88 9.99 -7.36
C THR A 154 18.42 10.18 -5.92
N VAL A 155 17.94 9.11 -5.30
CA VAL A 155 17.67 9.05 -3.86
C VAL A 155 18.97 8.68 -3.12
N PRO A 156 19.19 9.16 -1.87
CA PRO A 156 20.35 8.74 -1.10
C PRO A 156 20.35 7.22 -0.84
N ARG A 157 21.49 6.56 -0.98
CA ARG A 157 21.64 5.13 -0.72
C ARG A 157 21.16 4.73 0.68
N GLN A 158 21.37 5.59 1.67
CA GLN A 158 20.94 5.35 3.06
C GLN A 158 19.41 5.27 3.21
N SER A 159 18.66 6.01 2.38
CA SER A 159 17.19 6.04 2.44
C SER A 159 16.55 4.91 1.63
N ALA A 160 17.14 4.52 0.49
CA ALA A 160 16.58 3.52 -0.42
C ALA A 160 17.69 2.68 -1.08
N PRO A 161 18.41 1.81 -0.31
CA PRO A 161 19.59 1.11 -0.79
C PRO A 161 19.30 0.25 -2.04
N MET A 162 18.21 -0.50 -2.05
CA MET A 162 17.87 -1.39 -3.17
C MET A 162 17.64 -0.64 -4.48
N LEU A 163 16.94 0.48 -4.43
CA LEU A 163 16.68 1.30 -5.61
C LEU A 163 17.96 1.96 -6.10
N TYR A 164 18.75 2.53 -5.19
CA TYR A 164 20.04 3.14 -5.49
C TYR A 164 20.97 2.15 -6.20
N ASP A 165 21.16 0.96 -5.60
CA ASP A 165 22.05 -0.08 -6.14
C ASP A 165 21.53 -0.61 -7.48
N SER A 166 20.19 -0.71 -7.68
CA SER A 166 19.59 -1.09 -8.97
C SER A 166 19.86 -0.04 -10.06
N ILE A 167 19.81 1.25 -9.72
CA ILE A 167 20.13 2.35 -10.65
C ILE A 167 21.60 2.28 -11.06
N LEU A 168 22.52 2.16 -10.10
CA LEU A 168 23.95 2.01 -10.39
C LEU A 168 24.21 0.80 -11.27
N HIS A 169 23.66 -0.36 -10.94
CA HIS A 169 23.82 -1.58 -11.70
C HIS A 169 23.29 -1.44 -13.14
N GLN A 170 22.18 -0.72 -13.33
CA GLN A 170 21.63 -0.45 -14.67
C GLN A 170 22.62 0.38 -15.52
N CYS A 171 23.23 1.41 -14.95
CA CYS A 171 24.23 2.23 -15.64
C CYS A 171 25.51 1.42 -15.94
N LEU A 172 25.98 0.61 -14.99
CA LEU A 172 27.14 -0.26 -15.20
C LEU A 172 26.91 -1.28 -16.33
N LYS A 173 25.69 -1.87 -16.42
CA LYS A 173 25.30 -2.72 -17.55
C LYS A 173 25.36 -1.99 -18.90
N ALA A 174 25.07 -0.69 -18.89
CA ALA A 174 25.16 0.18 -20.07
C ALA A 174 26.60 0.71 -20.32
N GLY A 175 27.59 0.22 -19.57
CA GLY A 175 29.01 0.49 -19.81
C GLY A 175 29.55 1.77 -19.17
N PHE A 176 28.82 2.44 -18.28
CA PHE A 176 29.28 3.64 -17.59
C PHE A 176 28.91 3.68 -16.11
N SER A 177 29.62 4.52 -15.34
CA SER A 177 29.29 4.85 -13.96
C SER A 177 28.60 6.21 -13.92
N PRO A 178 27.37 6.33 -13.35
CA PRO A 178 26.67 7.60 -13.36
C PRO A 178 27.37 8.64 -12.48
N GLN A 179 27.43 9.89 -12.97
CA GLN A 179 27.89 11.03 -12.18
C GLN A 179 26.73 11.52 -11.32
N ILE A 180 26.73 11.19 -10.03
CA ILE A 180 25.68 11.64 -9.10
C ILE A 180 25.90 13.13 -8.82
N GLY A 181 25.12 13.97 -9.45
CA GLY A 181 25.18 15.42 -9.29
C GLY A 181 24.35 15.94 -8.12
N LEU A 182 23.28 15.20 -7.76
CA LEU A 182 22.38 15.60 -6.67
C LEU A 182 21.63 14.40 -6.11
N GLU A 183 21.42 14.40 -4.78
CA GLU A 183 20.58 13.42 -4.08
C GLU A 183 19.39 14.13 -3.40
N ALA A 184 18.20 13.53 -3.47
CA ALA A 184 17.01 13.99 -2.76
C ALA A 184 16.21 12.79 -2.22
N SER A 185 15.86 12.83 -0.94
CA SER A 185 15.17 11.72 -0.26
C SER A 185 13.72 11.53 -0.72
N VAL A 186 13.10 12.58 -1.29
CA VAL A 186 11.73 12.55 -1.78
C VAL A 186 11.74 12.48 -3.31
N GLN A 187 11.15 11.43 -3.85
CA GLN A 187 11.14 11.17 -5.29
C GLN A 187 10.49 12.31 -6.11
N GLN A 188 9.44 12.93 -5.59
CA GLN A 188 8.83 14.09 -6.24
C GLN A 188 9.85 15.23 -6.43
N THR A 189 10.76 15.41 -5.46
CA THR A 189 11.85 16.39 -5.54
C THR A 189 12.84 16.04 -6.64
N VAL A 190 13.24 14.74 -6.75
CA VAL A 190 14.07 14.23 -7.85
C VAL A 190 13.43 14.60 -9.19
N MET A 191 12.15 14.29 -9.37
CA MET A 191 11.41 14.57 -10.61
C MET A 191 11.28 16.07 -10.90
N ASN A 192 11.08 16.90 -9.87
CA ASN A 192 11.04 18.35 -10.03
C ASN A 192 12.39 18.92 -10.51
N PHE A 193 13.52 18.38 -10.03
CA PHE A 193 14.84 18.78 -10.52
C PHE A 193 15.05 18.35 -11.97
N VAL A 194 14.64 17.14 -12.35
CA VAL A 194 14.66 16.71 -13.75
C VAL A 194 13.83 17.66 -14.62
N ALA A 195 12.60 17.99 -14.21
CA ALA A 195 11.73 18.91 -14.95
C ALA A 195 12.36 20.31 -15.18
N ARG A 196 13.29 20.72 -14.33
CA ARG A 196 14.01 22.00 -14.41
C ARG A 196 15.36 21.91 -15.14
N GLY A 197 15.72 20.73 -15.65
CA GLY A 197 16.96 20.54 -16.40
C GLY A 197 18.22 20.48 -15.53
N VAL A 198 18.09 20.16 -14.23
CA VAL A 198 19.26 20.01 -13.33
C VAL A 198 20.04 18.73 -13.66
N GLY A 199 19.38 17.72 -14.22
CA GLY A 199 19.99 16.45 -14.61
C GLY A 199 18.93 15.46 -15.09
N VAL A 200 19.34 14.20 -15.19
CA VAL A 200 18.51 13.06 -15.58
C VAL A 200 18.32 12.09 -14.41
N ALA A 201 17.34 11.21 -14.46
CA ALA A 201 17.13 10.20 -13.43
C ALA A 201 16.72 8.84 -14.02
N LEU A 202 17.07 7.76 -13.33
CA LEU A 202 16.40 6.46 -13.50
C LEU A 202 15.39 6.27 -12.36
N ILE A 203 14.19 5.88 -12.73
CA ILE A 203 13.05 5.76 -11.83
C ILE A 203 12.24 4.50 -12.14
N PRO A 204 11.48 3.95 -11.19
CA PRO A 204 10.48 2.93 -11.48
C PRO A 204 9.41 3.43 -12.45
N ALA A 205 8.95 2.55 -13.35
CA ALA A 205 8.01 2.93 -14.42
C ALA A 205 6.69 3.51 -13.90
N SER A 206 6.23 3.09 -12.73
CA SER A 206 5.01 3.60 -12.09
C SER A 206 5.05 5.10 -11.82
N MET A 207 6.24 5.71 -11.71
CA MET A 207 6.39 7.15 -11.52
C MET A 207 5.93 7.97 -12.74
N GLU A 208 5.79 7.35 -13.91
CA GLU A 208 5.16 7.97 -15.09
C GLU A 208 3.71 8.40 -14.81
N ASN A 209 3.01 7.69 -13.91
CA ASN A 209 1.64 8.03 -13.49
C ASN A 209 1.54 9.40 -12.80
N ALA A 210 2.65 9.96 -12.31
CA ALA A 210 2.69 11.31 -11.77
C ALA A 210 2.48 12.39 -12.84
N GLN A 211 2.67 12.09 -14.13
CA GLN A 211 2.47 12.96 -15.29
C GLN A 211 3.09 14.36 -15.11
N LEU A 212 4.33 14.43 -14.61
CA LEU A 212 4.96 15.69 -14.27
C LEU A 212 5.30 16.50 -15.53
N ARG A 213 4.81 17.74 -15.61
CA ARG A 213 5.12 18.65 -16.71
C ARG A 213 6.63 18.94 -16.77
N GLY A 214 7.20 18.90 -17.97
CA GLY A 214 8.63 19.18 -18.19
C GLY A 214 9.52 17.95 -18.07
N VAL A 215 8.94 16.76 -17.85
CA VAL A 215 9.65 15.48 -17.88
C VAL A 215 9.16 14.64 -19.04
N VAL A 216 10.09 14.01 -19.74
CA VAL A 216 9.83 12.99 -20.76
C VAL A 216 10.42 11.67 -20.31
N TYR A 217 9.65 10.60 -20.44
CA TYR A 217 10.02 9.26 -20.02
C TYR A 217 10.49 8.43 -21.21
N ARG A 218 11.60 7.72 -21.04
CA ARG A 218 12.17 6.84 -22.08
C ARG A 218 12.34 5.45 -21.53
N ARG A 219 11.83 4.45 -22.27
CA ARG A 219 12.02 3.03 -21.93
C ARG A 219 13.45 2.62 -22.21
N LEU A 220 14.00 1.75 -21.34
CA LEU A 220 15.31 1.16 -21.52
C LEU A 220 15.21 -0.16 -22.30
N GLU A 221 16.25 -0.50 -23.05
CA GLU A 221 16.37 -1.80 -23.65
C GLU A 221 16.57 -2.89 -22.64
N ASN A 222 16.63 -3.63 -22.04
CA ASN A 222 16.95 -4.56 -20.95
C ASN A 222 16.97 -3.90 -19.55
N PRO A 223 15.84 -3.34 -19.09
CA PRO A 223 15.78 -2.67 -17.81
C PRO A 223 15.97 -3.63 -16.65
N ASN A 224 16.62 -3.16 -15.59
CA ASN A 224 16.52 -3.82 -14.29
C ASN A 224 15.09 -3.72 -13.80
N MET A 225 14.59 -4.84 -13.26
CA MET A 225 13.28 -4.90 -12.61
C MET A 225 13.44 -4.58 -11.13
N VAL A 226 12.54 -3.77 -10.61
CA VAL A 226 12.41 -3.48 -9.18
C VAL A 226 11.10 -4.06 -8.66
N GLU A 227 11.09 -4.50 -7.41
CA GLU A 227 9.96 -5.23 -6.84
C GLU A 227 9.30 -4.43 -5.72
N ASN A 228 8.04 -4.09 -5.88
CA ASN A 228 7.19 -3.60 -4.80
C ASN A 228 6.75 -4.80 -3.94
N MET A 229 7.12 -4.80 -2.68
CA MET A 229 6.86 -5.89 -1.74
C MET A 229 5.94 -5.43 -0.62
N LEU A 230 4.92 -6.23 -0.32
CA LEU A 230 4.24 -6.15 0.97
C LEU A 230 5.11 -6.82 2.03
N MET A 231 5.27 -6.15 3.16
CA MET A 231 6.06 -6.61 4.30
C MET A 231 5.26 -6.50 5.60
N TRP A 232 5.46 -7.44 6.53
CA TRP A 232 4.85 -7.40 7.86
C TRP A 232 5.70 -8.16 8.87
N SER A 233 5.62 -7.76 10.14
CA SER A 233 6.37 -8.42 11.21
C SER A 233 5.82 -9.83 11.50
N THR A 234 6.71 -10.81 11.71
CA THR A 234 6.34 -12.16 12.19
C THR A 234 5.67 -12.13 13.56
N LYS A 235 5.85 -11.04 14.33
CA LYS A 235 5.28 -10.85 15.66
C LYS A 235 3.96 -10.08 15.64
N ASN A 236 3.49 -9.61 14.47
CA ASN A 236 2.25 -8.86 14.37
C ASN A 236 1.06 -9.73 14.79
N LYS A 237 0.19 -9.17 15.65
CA LYS A 237 -0.99 -9.84 16.21
C LYS A 237 -2.31 -9.18 15.75
N ASN A 238 -2.27 -8.23 14.83
CA ASN A 238 -3.48 -7.60 14.33
C ASN A 238 -4.34 -8.63 13.59
N PRO A 239 -5.58 -8.92 14.07
CA PRO A 239 -6.41 -9.96 13.45
C PRO A 239 -6.87 -9.62 12.03
N ALA A 240 -6.82 -8.35 11.62
CA ALA A 240 -7.15 -7.92 10.25
C ALA A 240 -6.01 -8.24 9.25
N LEU A 241 -4.76 -8.43 9.72
CA LEU A 241 -3.60 -8.59 8.85
C LEU A 241 -3.68 -9.82 7.93
N PRO A 242 -4.08 -11.03 8.38
CA PRO A 242 -4.17 -12.19 7.49
C PRO A 242 -5.14 -11.97 6.31
N GLY A 243 -6.29 -11.35 6.56
CA GLY A 243 -7.26 -10.97 5.53
C GLY A 243 -6.67 -9.98 4.53
N PHE A 244 -5.97 -8.97 5.02
CA PHE A 244 -5.27 -7.98 4.19
C PHE A 244 -4.17 -8.60 3.32
N VAL A 245 -3.36 -9.51 3.86
CA VAL A 245 -2.34 -10.24 3.09
C VAL A 245 -2.97 -11.07 1.96
N ASN A 246 -4.10 -11.73 2.22
CA ASN A 246 -4.82 -12.50 1.20
C ASN A 246 -5.41 -11.60 0.10
N LEU A 247 -5.93 -10.43 0.48
CA LEU A 247 -6.36 -9.39 -0.47
C LEU A 247 -5.20 -8.99 -1.39
N CYS A 248 -4.05 -8.68 -0.82
CA CYS A 248 -2.86 -8.29 -1.57
C CYS A 248 -2.37 -9.39 -2.54
N ARG A 249 -2.47 -10.68 -2.16
CA ARG A 249 -2.19 -11.80 -3.08
C ARG A 249 -3.13 -11.80 -4.29
N SER A 250 -4.42 -11.59 -4.04
CA SER A 250 -5.40 -11.52 -5.14
C SER A 250 -5.14 -10.34 -6.08
N ILE A 251 -4.68 -9.20 -5.54
CA ILE A 251 -4.30 -8.03 -6.35
C ILE A 251 -3.08 -8.34 -7.21
N ARG A 252 -2.04 -8.95 -6.63
CA ARG A 252 -0.86 -9.39 -7.37
C ARG A 252 -1.25 -10.25 -8.56
N ASP A 253 -2.06 -11.30 -8.35
CA ASP A 253 -2.45 -12.24 -9.38
C ASP A 253 -3.19 -11.54 -10.54
N LYS A 254 -4.00 -10.52 -10.23
CA LYS A 254 -4.67 -9.68 -11.25
C LYS A 254 -3.71 -8.77 -12.00
N LEU A 255 -2.72 -8.18 -11.31
CA LEU A 255 -1.72 -7.32 -11.93
C LEU A 255 -0.79 -8.11 -12.85
N ASP A 256 -0.35 -9.31 -12.43
CA ASP A 256 0.48 -10.21 -13.24
C ASP A 256 -0.27 -10.67 -14.51
N ALA A 257 -1.56 -10.98 -14.40
CA ALA A 257 -2.41 -11.35 -15.56
C ALA A 257 -2.54 -10.17 -16.54
N ALA A 258 -2.72 -8.95 -16.04
CA ALA A 258 -2.82 -7.74 -16.87
C ALA A 258 -1.50 -7.39 -17.58
N GLN A 259 -0.36 -7.64 -16.95
CA GLN A 259 0.97 -7.46 -17.58
C GLN A 259 1.22 -8.50 -18.66
N SER A 260 0.85 -9.77 -18.41
CA SER A 260 1.02 -10.87 -19.37
C SER A 260 0.13 -10.70 -20.62
N GLY A 261 -1.06 -10.12 -20.50
CA GLY A 261 -1.95 -9.80 -21.61
C GLY A 261 -1.43 -8.68 -22.52
N ARG A 262 -0.67 -7.72 -21.98
CA ARG A 262 -0.09 -6.59 -22.75
C ARG A 262 1.16 -6.97 -23.55
N ILE A 263 1.74 -8.14 -23.32
CA ILE A 263 2.93 -8.63 -24.05
C ILE A 263 2.49 -9.37 -25.33
N ASN A 264 1.21 -9.75 -25.45
CA ASN A 264 0.68 -10.52 -26.58
C ASN A 264 -0.14 -9.67 -27.58
N ASP A 265 -0.28 -8.38 -27.36
CA ASP A 265 -0.83 -7.37 -28.29
C ASP A 265 0.29 -6.46 -28.84
#